data_bc327150e3dcac2cfb162efcd1e97f88
#
_entry.id   bc327150e3dcac2cfb162efcd1e97f88
#
_cell.length_a   1.000
_cell.length_b   1.000
_cell.length_c   1.000
_cell.angle_alpha   90.00
_cell.angle_beta   90.00
_cell.angle_gamma   90.00
#
_symmetry.space_group_name_H-M   'P 1'
#
loop_
_entity.id
_entity.type
_entity.pdbx_description
1 polymer ?
#
loop_
_entity_poly.entity_id
_entity_poly.type
_entity_poly.pdbx_seq_one_letter_code
_entity_poly.pdbx_strand_id
1 'polypeptide(L)'
;AVFNKRKQMSAKREFIASRLIIKWLVSKVLAVDIHRIYLRFSINNQCLQVIRDNEALPLTLSLSHSKGYVLIALSQSKIKLGVDIEKIKMTREYSKLASECFHLTEFNCINQHGLSAFYRFWTLKEALTKAKKLDLTEVLALPVVEQIQPLISISGQYDNCDFSIAYEPIRESILLQVMSAENFDTMQSTWSNNKPCKL
;
A
#
# COMPACT_ATOMS: atom_id res chain seq x y z
N ALA A 1 16.83 11.26 -10.54
CA ALA A 1 17.55 10.03 -10.91
C ALA A 1 16.60 8.81 -11.03
N VAL A 2 15.70 8.58 -10.06
CA VAL A 2 14.73 7.46 -10.09
C VAL A 2 13.68 7.65 -11.18
N PHE A 3 13.23 8.87 -11.40
CA PHE A 3 12.23 9.20 -12.41
C PHE A 3 12.68 8.84 -13.84
N ASN A 4 13.92 9.14 -14.20
CA ASN A 4 14.44 8.89 -15.54
C ASN A 4 14.60 7.40 -15.89
N LYS A 5 14.65 6.52 -14.89
CA LYS A 5 14.69 5.08 -15.10
C LYS A 5 13.32 4.47 -15.48
N ARG A 6 12.23 5.21 -15.31
CA ARG A 6 10.87 4.72 -15.60
C ARG A 6 10.55 4.93 -17.07
N LYS A 7 10.61 3.87 -17.86
CA LYS A 7 10.38 3.90 -19.32
C LYS A 7 8.91 4.05 -19.71
N GLN A 8 7.97 3.57 -18.85
CA GLN A 8 6.55 3.57 -19.17
C GLN A 8 5.85 4.85 -18.68
N MET A 9 5.02 5.45 -19.50
CA MET A 9 4.28 6.68 -19.16
C MET A 9 3.33 6.49 -17.96
N SER A 10 2.66 5.34 -17.84
CA SER A 10 1.82 5.00 -16.68
C SER A 10 2.61 4.99 -15.38
N ALA A 11 3.77 4.32 -15.37
CA ALA A 11 4.63 4.27 -14.19
C ALA A 11 5.18 5.65 -13.78
N LYS A 12 5.42 6.55 -14.75
CA LYS A 12 5.80 7.94 -14.46
C LYS A 12 4.66 8.71 -13.81
N ARG A 13 3.43 8.55 -14.32
CA ARG A 13 2.22 9.17 -13.75
C ARG A 13 1.97 8.68 -12.32
N GLU A 14 1.99 7.37 -12.10
CA GLU A 14 1.84 6.75 -10.77
C GLU A 14 2.90 7.26 -9.79
N PHE A 15 4.15 7.39 -10.25
CA PHE A 15 5.24 7.93 -9.44
C PHE A 15 5.00 9.38 -9.02
N ILE A 16 4.59 10.25 -9.94
CA ILE A 16 4.30 11.67 -9.65
C ILE A 16 3.06 11.76 -8.76
N ALA A 17 1.96 11.11 -9.13
CA ALA A 17 0.71 11.13 -8.39
C ALA A 17 0.91 10.70 -6.93
N SER A 18 1.61 9.59 -6.70
CA SER A 18 1.88 9.10 -5.34
C SER A 18 2.63 10.13 -4.49
N ARG A 19 3.59 10.87 -5.05
CA ARG A 19 4.35 11.90 -4.32
C ARG A 19 3.49 13.12 -4.00
N LEU A 20 2.66 13.55 -4.93
CA LEU A 20 1.74 14.67 -4.72
C LEU A 20 0.68 14.32 -3.67
N ILE A 21 0.10 13.12 -3.74
CA ILE A 21 -0.89 12.64 -2.78
C ILE A 21 -0.29 12.56 -1.38
N ILE A 22 0.93 12.01 -1.23
CA ILE A 22 1.61 11.95 0.07
C ILE A 22 1.83 13.36 0.63
N LYS A 23 2.36 14.28 -0.17
CA LYS A 23 2.59 15.67 0.29
C LYS A 23 1.28 16.33 0.72
N TRP A 24 0.24 16.15 -0.07
CA TRP A 24 -1.09 16.68 0.23
C TRP A 24 -1.66 16.07 1.53
N LEU A 25 -1.61 14.74 1.67
CA LEU A 25 -2.09 14.03 2.86
C LEU A 25 -1.36 14.51 4.13
N VAL A 26 -0.03 14.58 4.07
CA VAL A 26 0.80 15.06 5.19
C VAL A 26 0.47 16.52 5.53
N SER A 27 0.32 17.37 4.51
CA SER A 27 -0.09 18.78 4.69
C SER A 27 -1.43 18.89 5.45
N LYS A 28 -2.40 18.05 5.11
CA LYS A 28 -3.71 18.01 5.78
C LYS A 28 -3.63 17.47 7.21
N VAL A 29 -2.94 16.34 7.39
CA VAL A 29 -2.83 15.67 8.70
C VAL A 29 -2.06 16.50 9.72
N LEU A 30 -1.03 17.21 9.28
CA LEU A 30 -0.18 18.02 10.16
C LEU A 30 -0.51 19.51 10.15
N ALA A 31 -1.48 19.96 9.35
CA ALA A 31 -1.83 21.37 9.14
C ALA A 31 -0.61 22.24 8.78
N VAL A 32 0.25 21.74 7.87
CA VAL A 32 1.47 22.43 7.40
C VAL A 32 1.38 22.74 5.92
N ASP A 33 2.11 23.78 5.49
CA ASP A 33 2.20 24.15 4.08
C ASP A 33 2.83 23.02 3.27
N ILE A 34 2.16 22.62 2.19
CA ILE A 34 2.59 21.57 1.26
C ILE A 34 3.96 21.85 0.63
N HIS A 35 4.32 23.12 0.45
CA HIS A 35 5.62 23.54 -0.10
C HIS A 35 6.79 23.27 0.84
N ARG A 36 6.53 23.15 2.14
CA ARG A 36 7.54 22.80 3.15
C ARG A 36 7.77 21.30 3.32
N ILE A 37 7.00 20.47 2.59
CA ILE A 37 7.07 19.01 2.67
C ILE A 37 7.92 18.48 1.51
N TYR A 38 8.94 17.70 1.82
CA TYR A 38 9.80 17.00 0.88
C TYR A 38 9.74 15.50 1.14
N LEU A 39 9.99 14.72 0.09
CA LEU A 39 10.01 13.27 0.17
C LEU A 39 11.39 12.76 -0.21
N ARG A 40 12.01 11.99 0.67
CA ARG A 40 13.33 11.39 0.48
C ARG A 40 13.25 9.88 0.68
N PHE A 41 13.82 9.13 -0.26
CA PHE A 41 13.98 7.70 -0.06
C PHE A 41 15.21 7.42 0.81
N SER A 42 15.00 6.77 1.94
CA SER A 42 16.06 6.32 2.83
C SER A 42 16.54 4.95 2.38
N ILE A 43 17.80 4.89 1.92
CA ILE A 43 18.42 3.62 1.50
C ILE A 43 18.57 2.67 2.70
N ASN A 44 19.01 3.19 3.84
CA ASN A 44 19.25 2.40 5.06
C ASN A 44 17.97 1.77 5.61
N ASN A 45 16.85 2.49 5.53
CA ASN A 45 15.56 2.02 6.05
C ASN A 45 14.66 1.42 4.97
N GLN A 46 15.08 1.45 3.70
CA GLN A 46 14.32 1.02 2.53
C GLN A 46 12.88 1.59 2.49
N CYS A 47 12.70 2.82 2.95
CA CYS A 47 11.40 3.46 3.02
C CYS A 47 11.44 4.92 2.55
N LEU A 48 10.27 5.41 2.17
CA LEU A 48 10.04 6.82 1.86
C LEU A 48 9.85 7.59 3.17
N GLN A 49 10.64 8.63 3.36
CA GLN A 49 10.58 9.53 4.51
C GLN A 49 9.96 10.86 4.11
N VAL A 50 9.18 11.42 5.01
CA VAL A 50 8.66 12.78 4.91
C VAL A 50 9.62 13.72 5.65
N ILE A 51 10.08 14.74 4.95
CA ILE A 51 11.04 15.73 5.45
C ILE A 51 10.36 17.08 5.54
N ARG A 52 10.52 17.77 6.65
CA ARG A 52 10.16 19.18 6.84
C ARG A 52 11.32 19.91 7.52
N ASP A 53 11.67 21.08 7.01
CA ASP A 53 12.74 21.92 7.55
C ASP A 53 14.07 21.14 7.74
N ASN A 54 14.39 20.28 6.77
CA ASN A 54 15.54 19.37 6.74
C ASN A 54 15.51 18.20 7.75
N GLU A 55 14.47 18.05 8.54
CA GLU A 55 14.31 16.98 9.50
C GLU A 55 13.29 15.95 9.03
N ALA A 56 13.55 14.66 9.30
CA ALA A 56 12.60 13.59 9.04
C ALA A 56 11.49 13.63 10.09
N LEU A 57 10.25 13.75 9.62
CA LEU A 57 9.08 13.69 10.50
C LEU A 57 8.90 12.28 11.07
N PRO A 58 8.42 12.14 12.32
CA PRO A 58 8.20 10.86 12.97
C PRO A 58 6.90 10.18 12.47
N LEU A 59 6.76 10.09 11.15
CA LEU A 59 5.62 9.48 10.48
C LEU A 59 5.98 8.09 9.98
N THR A 60 5.01 7.18 9.98
CA THR A 60 5.09 5.93 9.23
C THR A 60 4.24 6.04 7.98
N LEU A 61 4.85 5.70 6.85
CA LEU A 61 4.24 5.78 5.52
C LEU A 61 4.44 4.46 4.79
N SER A 62 3.37 3.92 4.24
CA SER A 62 3.42 2.81 3.29
C SER A 62 2.68 3.17 2.01
N LEU A 63 3.20 2.70 0.89
CA LEU A 63 2.73 3.03 -0.45
C LEU A 63 2.73 1.78 -1.33
N SER A 64 1.65 1.59 -2.08
CA SER A 64 1.59 0.69 -3.22
C SER A 64 0.91 1.35 -4.41
N HIS A 65 1.19 0.87 -5.61
CA HIS A 65 0.52 1.31 -6.82
C HIS A 65 0.47 0.19 -7.86
N SER A 66 -0.63 0.10 -8.59
CA SER A 66 -0.83 -0.88 -9.66
C SER A 66 -1.74 -0.30 -10.73
N LYS A 67 -1.25 -0.24 -11.98
CA LYS A 67 -2.06 0.08 -13.18
C LYS A 67 -2.98 1.31 -13.04
N GLY A 68 -2.46 2.41 -12.53
CA GLY A 68 -3.16 3.69 -12.38
C GLY A 68 -3.80 3.92 -11.00
N TYR A 69 -3.75 2.93 -10.12
CA TYR A 69 -4.22 3.03 -8.73
C TYR A 69 -3.06 3.27 -7.78
N VAL A 70 -3.29 4.06 -6.76
CA VAL A 70 -2.34 4.36 -5.69
C VAL A 70 -3.03 4.14 -4.35
N LEU A 71 -2.40 3.35 -3.49
CA LEU A 71 -2.83 3.13 -2.11
C LEU A 71 -1.75 3.65 -1.17
N ILE A 72 -2.16 4.52 -0.23
CA ILE A 72 -1.27 5.13 0.74
C ILE A 72 -1.86 4.95 2.13
N ALA A 73 -1.03 4.53 3.07
CA ALA A 73 -1.35 4.59 4.49
C ALA A 73 -0.31 5.45 5.21
N LEU A 74 -0.78 6.29 6.11
CA LEU A 74 0.01 7.22 6.91
C LEU A 74 -0.40 7.09 8.38
N SER A 75 0.58 6.96 9.27
CA SER A 75 0.40 7.05 10.72
C SER A 75 1.28 8.16 11.29
N GLN A 76 0.76 8.90 12.27
CA GLN A 76 1.54 9.87 13.05
C GLN A 76 2.44 9.20 14.10
N SER A 77 2.22 7.91 14.32
CA SER A 77 3.03 7.09 15.22
C SER A 77 4.00 6.21 14.44
N LYS A 78 5.13 5.88 15.05
CA LYS A 78 6.06 4.88 14.51
C LYS A 78 5.51 3.49 14.79
N ILE A 79 4.91 2.89 13.77
CA ILE A 79 4.32 1.54 13.84
C ILE A 79 4.81 0.70 12.65
N LYS A 80 4.66 -0.61 12.73
CA LYS A 80 4.74 -1.45 11.53
C LYS A 80 3.49 -1.22 10.69
N LEU A 81 3.68 -0.84 9.44
CA LEU A 81 2.59 -0.50 8.51
C LEU A 81 2.99 -0.88 7.10
N GLY A 82 2.17 -1.68 6.45
CA GLY A 82 2.35 -2.06 5.06
C GLY A 82 1.03 -2.05 4.31
N VAL A 83 1.06 -1.64 3.05
CA VAL A 83 -0.10 -1.69 2.16
C VAL A 83 0.28 -2.28 0.83
N ASP A 84 -0.65 -2.99 0.22
CA ASP A 84 -0.53 -3.41 -1.16
C ASP A 84 -1.86 -3.31 -1.90
N ILE A 85 -1.79 -3.00 -3.20
CA ILE A 85 -2.93 -2.95 -4.13
C ILE A 85 -2.51 -3.54 -5.46
N GLU A 86 -3.34 -4.43 -6.00
CA GLU A 86 -3.12 -5.06 -7.29
C GLU A 86 -4.37 -5.01 -8.17
N LYS A 87 -4.21 -4.51 -9.40
CA LYS A 87 -5.26 -4.60 -10.39
C LYS A 87 -5.44 -6.04 -10.85
N ILE A 88 -6.65 -6.58 -10.72
CA ILE A 88 -6.98 -7.96 -11.07
C ILE A 88 -6.85 -8.13 -12.58
N LYS A 89 -6.05 -9.10 -13.01
CA LYS A 89 -5.90 -9.53 -14.40
C LYS A 89 -6.50 -10.92 -14.58
N MET A 90 -7.57 -11.01 -15.31
CA MET A 90 -8.28 -12.29 -15.57
C MET A 90 -7.40 -13.31 -16.31
N THR A 91 -6.42 -12.83 -17.09
CA THR A 91 -5.52 -13.69 -17.89
C THR A 91 -4.24 -14.11 -17.16
N ARG A 92 -4.13 -13.83 -15.83
CA ARG A 92 -2.94 -14.22 -15.07
C ARG A 92 -2.92 -15.72 -14.82
N GLU A 93 -1.81 -16.37 -15.09
CA GLU A 93 -1.58 -17.78 -14.75
C GLU A 93 -1.35 -17.96 -13.23
N TYR A 94 -2.37 -17.58 -12.46
CA TYR A 94 -2.28 -17.48 -11.00
C TYR A 94 -2.06 -18.83 -10.33
N SER A 95 -2.63 -19.91 -10.88
CA SER A 95 -2.51 -21.25 -10.29
C SER A 95 -1.07 -21.76 -10.33
N LYS A 96 -0.37 -21.55 -11.45
CA LYS A 96 1.05 -21.89 -11.57
C LYS A 96 1.90 -21.08 -10.59
N LEU A 97 1.70 -19.76 -10.55
CA LEU A 97 2.45 -18.89 -9.63
C LEU A 97 2.16 -19.26 -8.18
N ALA A 98 0.92 -19.59 -7.83
CA ALA A 98 0.56 -20.01 -6.49
C ALA A 98 1.24 -21.34 -6.10
N SER A 99 1.28 -22.33 -7.01
CA SER A 99 1.94 -23.61 -6.74
C SER A 99 3.46 -23.50 -6.53
N GLU A 100 4.08 -22.48 -7.15
CA GLU A 100 5.52 -22.27 -7.05
C GLU A 100 5.92 -21.44 -5.83
N CYS A 101 5.06 -20.54 -5.36
CA CYS A 101 5.44 -19.51 -4.38
C CYS A 101 4.70 -19.59 -3.05
N PHE A 102 3.43 -20.06 -3.02
CA PHE A 102 2.63 -20.02 -1.80
C PHE A 102 2.76 -21.28 -0.96
N HIS A 103 2.50 -21.12 0.35
CA HIS A 103 2.36 -22.28 1.23
C HIS A 103 1.21 -23.18 0.79
N LEU A 104 1.33 -24.50 1.02
CA LEU A 104 0.38 -25.51 0.55
C LEU A 104 -1.08 -25.23 0.98
N THR A 105 -1.29 -24.75 2.20
CA THR A 105 -2.64 -24.42 2.70
C THR A 105 -3.30 -23.31 1.90
N GLU A 106 -2.53 -22.30 1.51
CA GLU A 106 -3.01 -21.16 0.73
C GLU A 106 -3.19 -21.57 -0.74
N PHE A 107 -2.28 -22.37 -1.29
CA PHE A 107 -2.43 -22.95 -2.62
C PHE A 107 -3.73 -23.77 -2.75
N ASN A 108 -4.04 -24.59 -1.76
CA ASN A 108 -5.29 -25.35 -1.74
C ASN A 108 -6.52 -24.42 -1.68
N CYS A 109 -6.48 -23.36 -0.89
CA CYS A 109 -7.53 -22.35 -0.84
C CYS A 109 -7.69 -21.62 -2.20
N ILE A 110 -6.58 -21.28 -2.83
CA ILE A 110 -6.56 -20.63 -4.16
C ILE A 110 -7.17 -21.57 -5.21
N ASN A 111 -6.88 -22.85 -5.18
CA ASN A 111 -7.47 -23.84 -6.10
C ASN A 111 -9.00 -23.96 -5.94
N GLN A 112 -9.51 -23.79 -4.72
CA GLN A 112 -10.95 -23.83 -4.44
C GLN A 112 -11.68 -22.54 -4.83
N HIS A 113 -11.05 -21.37 -4.57
CA HIS A 113 -11.70 -20.07 -4.67
C HIS A 113 -11.17 -19.21 -5.83
N GLY A 114 -10.18 -19.71 -6.57
CA GLY A 114 -9.70 -19.13 -7.81
C GLY A 114 -8.94 -17.81 -7.67
N LEU A 115 -9.07 -17.00 -8.71
CA LEU A 115 -8.31 -15.77 -8.89
C LEU A 115 -8.48 -14.75 -7.75
N SER A 116 -9.67 -14.66 -7.17
CA SER A 116 -9.94 -13.73 -6.06
C SER A 116 -9.13 -14.10 -4.82
N ALA A 117 -9.07 -15.40 -4.47
CA ALA A 117 -8.26 -15.87 -3.36
C ALA A 117 -6.77 -15.64 -3.61
N PHE A 118 -6.30 -15.84 -4.86
CA PHE A 118 -4.92 -15.56 -5.23
C PHE A 118 -4.55 -14.09 -4.95
N TYR A 119 -5.34 -13.14 -5.46
CA TYR A 119 -5.03 -11.72 -5.25
C TYR A 119 -5.13 -11.30 -3.78
N ARG A 120 -6.08 -11.88 -3.03
CA ARG A 120 -6.21 -11.64 -1.60
C ARG A 120 -4.96 -12.07 -0.82
N PHE A 121 -4.45 -13.28 -1.06
CA PHE A 121 -3.22 -13.74 -0.42
C PHE A 121 -2.00 -12.96 -0.91
N TRP A 122 -1.93 -12.65 -2.20
CA TRP A 122 -0.83 -11.88 -2.77
C TRP A 122 -0.71 -10.51 -2.12
N THR A 123 -1.77 -9.71 -2.15
CA THR A 123 -1.76 -8.35 -1.58
C THR A 123 -1.51 -8.36 -0.07
N LEU A 124 -2.06 -9.35 0.65
CA LEU A 124 -1.81 -9.46 2.09
C LEU A 124 -0.34 -9.77 2.41
N LYS A 125 0.27 -10.69 1.67
CA LYS A 125 1.69 -11.04 1.86
C LYS A 125 2.63 -9.90 1.47
N GLU A 126 2.33 -9.19 0.39
CA GLU A 126 3.06 -7.96 0.03
C GLU A 126 2.92 -6.87 1.11
N ALA A 127 1.73 -6.68 1.66
CA ALA A 127 1.52 -5.74 2.77
C ALA A 127 2.31 -6.16 4.03
N LEU A 128 2.32 -7.45 4.37
CA LEU A 128 3.13 -7.99 5.48
C LEU A 128 4.63 -7.80 5.27
N THR A 129 5.12 -8.06 4.05
CA THR A 129 6.50 -7.84 3.64
C THR A 129 6.92 -6.39 3.91
N LYS A 130 6.10 -5.44 3.50
CA LYS A 130 6.33 -4.00 3.72
C LYS A 130 6.27 -3.61 5.20
N ALA A 131 5.27 -4.13 5.93
CA ALA A 131 5.10 -3.83 7.36
C ALA A 131 6.26 -4.35 8.23
N LYS A 132 6.72 -5.56 7.94
CA LYS A 132 7.76 -6.26 8.70
C LYS A 132 9.17 -6.04 8.14
N LYS A 133 9.29 -5.46 6.94
CA LYS A 133 10.56 -5.30 6.20
C LYS A 133 11.28 -6.64 5.98
N LEU A 134 10.53 -7.64 5.59
CA LEU A 134 11.02 -8.99 5.29
C LEU A 134 11.27 -9.14 3.78
N ASP A 135 11.91 -10.25 3.41
CA ASP A 135 11.98 -10.66 2.00
C ASP A 135 10.65 -11.25 1.54
N LEU A 136 10.21 -10.89 0.32
CA LEU A 136 8.93 -11.34 -0.21
C LEU A 136 8.91 -12.86 -0.42
N THR A 137 10.01 -13.45 -0.85
CA THR A 137 10.08 -14.88 -1.13
C THR A 137 9.89 -15.70 0.15
N GLU A 138 10.45 -15.26 1.26
CA GLU A 138 10.25 -15.87 2.57
C GLU A 138 8.79 -15.75 3.01
N VAL A 139 8.19 -14.55 2.86
CA VAL A 139 6.79 -14.32 3.24
C VAL A 139 5.82 -15.12 2.37
N LEU A 140 6.11 -15.30 1.09
CA LEU A 140 5.27 -16.11 0.19
C LEU A 140 5.25 -17.58 0.60
N ALA A 141 6.39 -18.15 0.97
CA ALA A 141 6.54 -19.56 1.28
C ALA A 141 5.89 -20.00 2.61
N LEU A 142 5.69 -19.07 3.56
CA LEU A 142 5.14 -19.37 4.89
C LEU A 142 3.64 -19.05 4.97
N PRO A 143 2.84 -19.79 5.78
CA PRO A 143 1.41 -19.50 5.90
C PRO A 143 1.17 -18.13 6.54
N VAL A 144 0.24 -17.36 5.97
CA VAL A 144 -0.06 -15.99 6.40
C VAL A 144 -0.56 -15.92 7.84
N VAL A 145 -1.30 -16.93 8.28
CA VAL A 145 -1.85 -16.99 9.65
C VAL A 145 -0.77 -17.02 10.74
N GLU A 146 0.38 -17.58 10.44
CA GLU A 146 1.53 -17.60 11.36
C GLU A 146 2.31 -16.30 11.32
N GLN A 147 2.26 -15.62 10.19
CA GLN A 147 3.05 -14.42 9.96
C GLN A 147 2.34 -13.13 10.38
N ILE A 148 1.00 -13.14 10.41
CA ILE A 148 0.26 -11.90 10.66
C ILE A 148 0.46 -11.38 12.07
N GLN A 149 0.62 -12.26 13.05
CA GLN A 149 0.79 -11.86 14.44
C GLN A 149 2.09 -11.04 14.67
N PRO A 150 2.05 -9.98 15.48
CA PRO A 150 0.92 -9.38 16.20
C PRO A 150 0.15 -8.32 15.38
N LEU A 151 0.29 -8.30 14.05
CA LEU A 151 -0.34 -7.30 13.20
C LEU A 151 -1.84 -7.59 13.02
N ILE A 152 -2.58 -6.53 12.70
CA ILE A 152 -3.96 -6.61 12.20
C ILE A 152 -3.92 -6.42 10.69
N SER A 153 -4.81 -7.10 9.97
CA SER A 153 -4.99 -6.88 8.53
C SER A 153 -6.42 -6.48 8.18
N ILE A 154 -6.51 -5.64 7.18
CA ILE A 154 -7.74 -5.28 6.47
C ILE A 154 -7.49 -5.57 5.01
N SER A 155 -8.42 -6.29 4.36
CA SER A 155 -8.36 -6.55 2.94
C SER A 155 -9.72 -6.31 2.31
N GLY A 156 -9.73 -5.91 1.04
CA GLY A 156 -10.96 -5.62 0.31
C GLY A 156 -10.73 -5.50 -1.17
N GLN A 157 -11.81 -5.16 -1.88
CA GLN A 157 -11.77 -4.90 -3.32
C GLN A 157 -12.31 -3.49 -3.61
N TYR A 158 -11.71 -2.84 -4.57
CA TYR A 158 -12.14 -1.55 -5.09
C TYR A 158 -11.84 -1.48 -6.59
N ASP A 159 -12.86 -1.21 -7.40
CA ASP A 159 -12.76 -1.00 -8.85
C ASP A 159 -11.80 -1.99 -9.56
N ASN A 160 -12.11 -3.29 -9.45
CA ASN A 160 -11.30 -4.37 -10.03
C ASN A 160 -9.84 -4.42 -9.55
N CYS A 161 -9.59 -3.91 -8.34
CA CYS A 161 -8.34 -4.08 -7.61
C CYS A 161 -8.61 -4.85 -6.32
N ASP A 162 -7.69 -5.72 -5.93
CA ASP A 162 -7.62 -6.26 -4.58
C ASP A 162 -6.60 -5.46 -3.78
N PHE A 163 -6.87 -5.21 -2.50
CA PHE A 163 -5.94 -4.50 -1.64
C PHE A 163 -5.87 -5.11 -0.25
N SER A 164 -4.74 -4.91 0.40
CA SER A 164 -4.53 -5.29 1.80
C SER A 164 -3.71 -4.25 2.54
N ILE A 165 -3.98 -4.14 3.84
CA ILE A 165 -3.26 -3.33 4.80
C ILE A 165 -2.87 -4.25 5.95
N ALA A 166 -1.61 -4.16 6.40
CA ALA A 166 -1.13 -4.83 7.60
C ALA A 166 -0.49 -3.79 8.52
N TYR A 167 -0.90 -3.76 9.79
CA TYR A 167 -0.44 -2.74 10.72
C TYR A 167 -0.41 -3.22 12.17
N GLU A 168 0.43 -2.60 13.00
CA GLU A 168 0.39 -2.80 14.45
C GLU A 168 -0.88 -2.21 15.03
N PRO A 169 -1.56 -2.90 15.98
CA PRO A 169 -2.72 -2.37 16.67
C PRO A 169 -2.41 -1.00 17.31
N ILE A 170 -3.21 -0.01 16.99
CA ILE A 170 -3.13 1.33 17.55
C ILE A 170 -4.50 1.75 18.06
N ARG A 171 -4.53 2.66 19.03
CA ARG A 171 -5.79 3.22 19.56
C ARG A 171 -6.40 4.29 18.65
N GLU A 172 -5.64 4.78 17.70
CA GLU A 172 -6.04 5.82 16.74
C GLU A 172 -6.73 5.20 15.53
N SER A 173 -7.65 5.95 14.91
CA SER A 173 -8.30 5.54 13.67
C SER A 173 -7.30 5.63 12.51
N ILE A 174 -7.29 4.60 11.68
CA ILE A 174 -6.57 4.61 10.40
C ILE A 174 -7.51 5.14 9.32
N LEU A 175 -7.09 6.21 8.65
CA LEU A 175 -7.77 6.67 7.45
C LEU A 175 -7.19 5.94 6.24
N LEU A 176 -8.02 5.12 5.60
CA LEU A 176 -7.69 4.47 4.34
C LEU A 176 -8.29 5.25 3.18
N GLN A 177 -7.48 5.56 2.19
CA GLN A 177 -7.96 6.15 0.94
C GLN A 177 -7.38 5.41 -0.27
N VAL A 178 -8.26 4.86 -1.10
CA VAL A 178 -7.94 4.30 -2.41
C VAL A 178 -8.29 5.32 -3.48
N MET A 179 -7.38 5.58 -4.42
CA MET A 179 -7.55 6.65 -5.39
C MET A 179 -7.10 6.24 -6.77
N SER A 180 -7.89 6.62 -7.79
CA SER A 180 -7.46 6.57 -9.18
C SER A 180 -6.54 7.75 -9.49
N ALA A 181 -5.46 7.52 -10.22
CA ALA A 181 -4.59 8.59 -10.69
C ALA A 181 -5.29 9.57 -11.66
N GLU A 182 -6.41 9.16 -12.24
CA GLU A 182 -7.23 9.98 -13.15
C GLU A 182 -8.17 10.94 -12.39
N ASN A 183 -8.51 10.62 -11.14
CA ASN A 183 -9.46 11.39 -10.33
C ASN A 183 -8.77 12.35 -9.34
N PHE A 184 -7.50 12.63 -9.54
CA PHE A 184 -6.73 13.48 -8.61
C PHE A 184 -7.32 14.90 -8.47
N ASP A 185 -7.86 15.47 -9.54
CA ASP A 185 -8.42 16.82 -9.54
C ASP A 185 -9.75 16.94 -8.79
N THR A 186 -10.50 15.83 -8.64
CA THR A 186 -11.78 15.81 -7.90
C THR A 186 -11.59 15.64 -6.38
N MET A 187 -10.39 15.34 -5.92
CA MET A 187 -10.11 15.14 -4.49
C MET A 187 -10.30 16.38 -3.62
N GLN A 188 -10.13 17.56 -4.16
CA GLN A 188 -10.29 18.78 -3.37
C GLN A 188 -11.73 19.01 -2.93
N SER A 189 -12.73 18.48 -3.65
CA SER A 189 -14.15 18.71 -3.39
C SER A 189 -14.81 17.67 -2.47
N THR A 190 -14.28 16.44 -2.40
CA THR A 190 -14.94 15.34 -1.67
C THR A 190 -14.55 15.23 -0.19
N TRP A 191 -13.45 15.85 0.23
CA TRP A 191 -12.97 15.78 1.63
C TRP A 191 -13.73 16.66 2.60
N SER A 192 -14.46 17.66 2.14
CA SER A 192 -15.27 18.52 3.03
C SER A 192 -16.52 17.84 3.58
N ASN A 193 -16.94 16.68 3.07
CA ASN A 193 -18.25 16.08 3.36
C ASN A 193 -18.25 14.60 3.80
N ASN A 194 -17.13 13.91 3.87
CA ASN A 194 -17.14 12.47 4.19
C ASN A 194 -16.74 12.18 5.64
N LYS A 195 -17.76 11.80 6.44
CA LYS A 195 -17.57 11.03 7.67
C LYS A 195 -16.86 9.71 7.34
N PRO A 196 -16.01 9.17 8.23
CA PRO A 196 -15.32 7.90 7.99
C PRO A 196 -16.36 6.81 7.68
N CYS A 197 -16.22 6.15 6.52
CA CYS A 197 -16.93 4.91 6.25
C CYS A 197 -16.52 3.89 7.32
N LYS A 198 -17.44 3.50 8.16
CA LYS A 198 -17.30 2.29 8.96
C LYS A 198 -17.43 1.12 7.99
N LEU A 199 -16.33 0.43 7.76
CA LEU A 199 -16.31 -0.91 7.14
C LEU A 199 -16.76 -1.93 8.16
#